data_7c544c754967b21012b2a51dbf9ad781
#
_entry.id   7c544c754967b21012b2a51dbf9ad781
#
_cell.length_a   1.000
_cell.length_b   1.000
_cell.length_c   1.000
_cell.angle_alpha   90.00
_cell.angle_beta   90.00
_cell.angle_gamma   90.00
#
_symmetry.space_group_name_H-M   'P 1'
#
loop_
_entity.id
_entity.type
_entity.pdbx_description
1 polymer ?
#
loop_
_entity_poly.entity_id
_entity_poly.type
_entity_poly.pdbx_seq_one_letter_code
_entity_poly.pdbx_strand_id
1 'polypeptide(L)'
;MRIVGGELGGRKLAAPQSDRIRPTTDRTRESLFNILGHAHPEVFSGTRVLDLFSGTGALGIEALSRGARFCLFVEESTEGRGLLRENVDALSLQGRTKIFRRDATDLGPKGAVEPFDLV
;
A
#
# COMPACT_ATOMS: atom_id res chain seq x y z
N MET A 1 -11.14 5.76 -7.35
CA MET A 1 -10.05 4.74 -7.27
C MET A 1 -10.61 3.41 -6.82
N ARG A 2 -10.05 2.33 -7.32
CA ARG A 2 -10.48 0.97 -6.97
C ARG A 2 -9.30 0.05 -6.85
N ILE A 3 -9.45 -1.00 -6.03
CA ILE A 3 -8.53 -2.13 -6.04
C ILE A 3 -8.79 -2.93 -7.31
N VAL A 4 -7.72 -3.24 -8.06
CA VAL A 4 -7.87 -3.84 -9.39
C VAL A 4 -8.00 -5.37 -9.32
N GLY A 5 -7.16 -6.03 -8.54
CA GLY A 5 -7.14 -7.48 -8.50
C GLY A 5 -7.11 -8.06 -7.10
N GLY A 6 -7.01 -9.38 -7.01
CA GLY A 6 -6.93 -10.11 -5.77
C GLY A 6 -8.26 -10.22 -5.04
N GLU A 7 -8.19 -10.58 -3.77
CA GLU A 7 -9.33 -10.88 -2.91
C GLU A 7 -10.25 -9.66 -2.70
N LEU A 8 -9.70 -8.45 -2.73
CA LEU A 8 -10.45 -7.20 -2.56
C LEU A 8 -10.72 -6.48 -3.88
N GLY A 9 -10.53 -7.16 -5.00
CA GLY A 9 -10.73 -6.57 -6.33
C GLY A 9 -12.11 -5.93 -6.49
N GLY A 10 -12.15 -4.73 -7.08
CA GLY A 10 -13.38 -3.97 -7.28
C GLY A 10 -13.81 -3.09 -6.12
N ARG A 11 -13.22 -3.25 -4.93
CA ARG A 11 -13.54 -2.40 -3.77
C ARG A 11 -13.02 -0.99 -4.00
N LYS A 12 -13.81 -0.01 -3.56
CA LYS A 12 -13.44 1.40 -3.72
C LYS A 12 -12.40 1.84 -2.72
N LEU A 13 -11.54 2.77 -3.14
CA LEU A 13 -10.58 3.45 -2.30
C LEU A 13 -10.91 4.94 -2.26
N ALA A 14 -10.77 5.56 -1.08
CA ALA A 14 -10.90 7.00 -0.96
C ALA A 14 -9.81 7.69 -1.75
N ALA A 15 -10.18 8.72 -2.49
CA ALA A 15 -9.27 9.49 -3.33
C ALA A 15 -8.95 10.84 -2.69
N PRO A 16 -7.75 11.41 -2.94
CA PRO A 16 -7.40 12.71 -2.40
C PRO A 16 -8.24 13.82 -3.02
N GLN A 17 -8.54 14.85 -2.23
CA GLN A 17 -9.29 16.03 -2.66
C GLN A 17 -8.37 17.18 -3.03
N SER A 18 -7.08 17.08 -2.77
CA SER A 18 -6.10 18.10 -3.09
C SER A 18 -5.11 17.60 -4.14
N ASP A 19 -4.42 18.53 -4.83
CA ASP A 19 -3.39 18.20 -5.81
C ASP A 19 -2.05 17.80 -5.17
N ARG A 20 -1.95 17.85 -3.86
CA ARG A 20 -0.72 17.51 -3.13
C ARG A 20 -0.39 16.03 -3.18
N ILE A 21 -1.42 15.20 -3.33
CA ILE A 21 -1.27 13.76 -3.43
C ILE A 21 -1.76 13.35 -4.81
N ARG A 22 -0.87 12.73 -5.59
CA ARG A 22 -1.20 12.21 -6.91
C ARG A 22 -1.32 10.70 -6.81
N PRO A 23 -2.54 10.17 -6.82
CA PRO A 23 -2.70 8.72 -6.77
C PRO A 23 -2.24 8.08 -8.08
N THR A 24 -1.68 6.88 -7.96
CA THR A 24 -1.42 6.04 -9.11
C THR A 24 -2.77 5.65 -9.72
N THR A 25 -2.92 5.77 -11.04
CA THR A 25 -4.17 5.38 -11.69
C THR A 25 -4.41 3.87 -11.58
N ASP A 26 -5.67 3.46 -11.64
CA ASP A 26 -6.03 2.04 -11.60
C ASP A 26 -5.32 1.27 -12.72
N ARG A 27 -5.26 1.85 -13.92
CA ARG A 27 -4.61 1.24 -15.07
C ARG A 27 -3.11 1.06 -14.86
N THR A 28 -2.44 2.05 -14.30
CA THR A 28 -1.00 1.98 -14.01
C THR A 28 -0.73 0.92 -12.95
N ARG A 29 -1.55 0.86 -11.88
CA ARG A 29 -1.42 -0.18 -10.87
C ARG A 29 -1.62 -1.57 -11.46
N GLU A 30 -2.65 -1.75 -12.29
CA GLU A 30 -2.91 -3.02 -12.95
C GLU A 30 -1.69 -3.48 -13.76
N SER A 31 -1.15 -2.58 -14.58
CA SER A 31 0.03 -2.89 -15.40
C SER A 31 1.24 -3.27 -14.55
N LEU A 32 1.51 -2.50 -13.49
CA LEU A 32 2.64 -2.75 -12.60
C LEU A 32 2.53 -4.11 -11.92
N PHE A 33 1.37 -4.42 -11.34
CA PHE A 33 1.18 -5.66 -10.59
C PHE A 33 1.10 -6.87 -11.53
N ASN A 34 0.59 -6.70 -12.74
CA ASN A 34 0.61 -7.76 -13.73
C ASN A 34 2.05 -8.09 -14.17
N ILE A 35 2.88 -7.07 -14.39
CA ILE A 35 4.29 -7.27 -14.73
C ILE A 35 5.02 -7.99 -13.60
N LEU A 36 4.84 -7.55 -12.36
CA LEU A 36 5.46 -8.19 -11.20
C LEU A 36 4.99 -9.64 -11.03
N GLY A 37 3.70 -9.89 -11.18
CA GLY A 37 3.13 -11.22 -11.05
C GLY A 37 3.59 -12.20 -12.12
N HIS A 38 3.83 -11.72 -13.35
CA HIS A 38 4.37 -12.54 -14.43
C HIS A 38 5.85 -12.86 -14.23
N ALA A 39 6.64 -11.83 -13.86
CA ALA A 39 8.08 -12.00 -13.66
C ALA A 39 8.40 -12.81 -12.39
N HIS A 40 7.58 -12.65 -11.36
CA HIS A 40 7.78 -13.26 -10.05
C HIS A 40 6.44 -13.76 -9.48
N PRO A 41 5.95 -14.94 -9.92
CA PRO A 41 4.62 -15.41 -9.53
C PRO A 41 4.36 -15.48 -8.02
N GLU A 42 5.41 -15.66 -7.22
CA GLU A 42 5.30 -15.78 -5.76
C GLU A 42 5.49 -14.45 -5.02
N VAL A 43 5.69 -13.34 -5.73
CA VAL A 43 6.11 -12.08 -5.10
C VAL A 43 5.11 -11.55 -4.06
N PHE A 44 3.82 -11.81 -4.24
CA PHE A 44 2.81 -11.35 -3.30
C PHE A 44 2.36 -12.40 -2.29
N SER A 45 2.74 -13.65 -2.45
CA SER A 45 2.25 -14.73 -1.58
C SER A 45 2.95 -14.70 -0.22
N GLY A 46 2.23 -14.28 0.82
CA GLY A 46 2.75 -14.18 2.18
C GLY A 46 3.84 -13.12 2.36
N THR A 47 3.95 -12.18 1.45
CA THR A 47 5.01 -11.18 1.39
C THR A 47 4.82 -10.08 2.44
N ARG A 48 5.93 -9.59 2.99
CA ARG A 48 5.96 -8.37 3.79
C ARG A 48 6.34 -7.19 2.89
N VAL A 49 5.50 -6.19 2.84
CA VAL A 49 5.64 -5.05 1.91
C VAL A 49 5.95 -3.77 2.68
N LEU A 50 6.89 -3.00 2.16
CA LEU A 50 7.15 -1.64 2.62
C LEU A 50 6.71 -0.67 1.52
N ASP A 51 5.71 0.14 1.80
CA ASP A 51 5.18 1.15 0.89
C ASP A 51 5.66 2.54 1.34
N LEU A 52 6.73 3.01 0.71
CA LEU A 52 7.26 4.36 0.91
C LEU A 52 6.41 5.35 0.10
N PHE A 53 6.21 6.56 0.60
CA PHE A 53 5.38 7.56 -0.07
C PHE A 53 3.95 7.07 -0.32
N SER A 54 3.33 6.51 0.70
CA SER A 54 2.09 5.74 0.55
C SER A 54 0.90 6.53 0.00
N GLY A 55 0.79 7.82 0.30
CA GLY A 55 -0.37 8.61 -0.11
C GLY A 55 -1.67 7.96 0.36
N THR A 56 -2.52 7.57 -0.58
CA THR A 56 -3.80 6.90 -0.28
C THR A 56 -3.64 5.45 0.17
N GLY A 57 -2.44 4.89 0.02
CA GLY A 57 -2.17 3.48 0.30
C GLY A 57 -2.50 2.54 -0.84
N ALA A 58 -2.84 3.07 -2.02
CA ALA A 58 -3.33 2.25 -3.14
C ALA A 58 -2.38 1.12 -3.54
N LEU A 59 -1.07 1.38 -3.60
CA LEU A 59 -0.09 0.36 -3.98
C LEU A 59 0.03 -0.76 -2.94
N GLY A 60 0.21 -0.40 -1.67
CA GLY A 60 0.33 -1.40 -0.60
C GLY A 60 -0.97 -2.19 -0.40
N ILE A 61 -2.12 -1.54 -0.51
CA ILE A 61 -3.42 -2.21 -0.41
C ILE A 61 -3.62 -3.17 -1.58
N GLU A 62 -3.19 -2.79 -2.79
CA GLU A 62 -3.23 -3.69 -3.95
C GLU A 62 -2.39 -4.94 -3.68
N ALA A 63 -1.19 -4.78 -3.11
CA ALA A 63 -0.33 -5.91 -2.74
C ALA A 63 -1.00 -6.82 -1.71
N LEU A 64 -1.64 -6.25 -0.68
CA LEU A 64 -2.39 -7.02 0.32
C LEU A 64 -3.53 -7.79 -0.32
N SER A 65 -4.26 -7.15 -1.24
CA SER A 65 -5.35 -7.79 -1.97
C SER A 65 -4.88 -8.99 -2.80
N ARG A 66 -3.66 -8.93 -3.31
CA ARG A 66 -3.09 -9.99 -4.14
C ARG A 66 -2.33 -11.07 -3.36
N GLY A 67 -2.33 -10.99 -2.03
CA GLY A 67 -1.82 -12.06 -1.19
C GLY A 67 -0.73 -11.70 -0.21
N ALA A 68 -0.26 -10.46 -0.19
CA ALA A 68 0.75 -10.02 0.78
C ALA A 68 0.21 -10.19 2.20
N ARG A 69 1.09 -10.58 3.11
CA ARG A 69 0.75 -10.86 4.50
C ARG A 69 0.64 -9.60 5.33
N PHE A 70 1.50 -8.63 5.07
CA PHE A 70 1.64 -7.41 5.87
C PHE A 70 2.15 -6.26 5.01
N CYS A 71 1.70 -5.05 5.31
CA CYS A 71 2.25 -3.84 4.69
C CYS A 71 2.50 -2.76 5.75
N LEU A 72 3.73 -2.25 5.77
CA LEU A 72 4.06 -1.04 6.50
C LEU A 72 3.97 0.14 5.53
N PHE A 73 3.09 1.07 5.84
CA PHE A 73 2.92 2.30 5.07
C PHE A 73 3.71 3.43 5.73
N VAL A 74 4.49 4.14 4.94
CA VAL A 74 5.21 5.32 5.39
C VAL A 74 4.66 6.53 4.66
N GLU A 75 4.06 7.47 5.41
CA GLU A 75 3.46 8.65 4.85
C GLU A 75 3.63 9.84 5.80
N GLU A 76 4.21 10.91 5.28
CA GLU A 76 4.49 12.11 6.04
C GLU A 76 3.28 13.04 6.15
N SER A 77 2.46 13.16 5.11
CA SER A 77 1.37 14.13 5.07
C SER A 77 0.17 13.71 5.93
N THR A 78 -0.46 14.70 6.56
CA THR A 78 -1.67 14.47 7.35
C THR A 78 -2.81 14.00 6.47
N GLU A 79 -2.98 14.60 5.28
CA GLU A 79 -4.01 14.21 4.33
C GLU A 79 -3.83 12.76 3.88
N GLY A 80 -2.60 12.38 3.51
CA GLY A 80 -2.29 11.01 3.09
C GLY A 80 -2.57 9.98 4.17
N ARG A 81 -2.14 10.27 5.41
CA ARG A 81 -2.42 9.34 6.53
C ARG A 81 -3.90 9.22 6.82
N GLY A 82 -4.66 10.31 6.70
CA GLY A 82 -6.11 10.28 6.90
C GLY A 82 -6.81 9.39 5.88
N LEU A 83 -6.46 9.54 4.60
CA LEU A 83 -7.00 8.71 3.51
C LEU A 83 -6.60 7.25 3.67
N LEU A 84 -5.35 7.02 4.03
CA LEU A 84 -4.82 5.67 4.25
C LEU A 84 -5.57 4.96 5.37
N ARG A 85 -5.79 5.63 6.50
CA ARG A 85 -6.57 5.07 7.61
C ARG A 85 -8.01 4.79 7.22
N GLU A 86 -8.62 5.70 6.48
CA GLU A 86 -9.99 5.51 5.97
C GLU A 86 -10.06 4.25 5.11
N ASN A 87 -9.11 4.07 4.21
CA ASN A 87 -9.07 2.89 3.34
C ASN A 87 -8.80 1.61 4.12
N VAL A 88 -7.84 1.64 5.05
CA VAL A 88 -7.52 0.48 5.89
C VAL A 88 -8.73 0.06 6.73
N ASP A 89 -9.42 1.02 7.34
CA ASP A 89 -10.58 0.74 8.17
C ASP A 89 -11.75 0.21 7.35
N ALA A 90 -12.02 0.82 6.20
CA ALA A 90 -13.11 0.40 5.32
C ALA A 90 -12.94 -1.03 4.81
N LEU A 91 -11.70 -1.49 4.66
CA LEU A 91 -11.37 -2.81 4.13
C LEU A 91 -11.02 -3.82 5.23
N SER A 92 -11.11 -3.42 6.49
CA SER A 92 -10.78 -4.26 7.66
C SER A 92 -9.35 -4.80 7.62
N LEU A 93 -8.39 -3.96 7.23
CA LEU A 93 -6.99 -4.34 7.09
C LEU A 93 -6.11 -3.97 8.29
N GLN A 94 -6.70 -3.55 9.41
CA GLN A 94 -5.95 -3.09 10.58
C GLN A 94 -4.94 -4.13 11.10
N GLY A 95 -5.33 -5.39 11.09
CA GLY A 95 -4.47 -6.49 11.58
C GLY A 95 -3.29 -6.83 10.68
N ARG A 96 -3.27 -6.29 9.45
CA ARG A 96 -2.25 -6.59 8.44
C ARG A 96 -1.47 -5.37 8.01
N THR A 97 -1.63 -4.25 8.71
CA THR A 97 -1.02 -2.98 8.32
C THR A 97 -0.47 -2.23 9.52
N LYS A 98 0.50 -1.36 9.24
CA LYS A 98 0.98 -0.37 10.18
C LYS A 98 1.28 0.90 9.41
N ILE A 99 0.98 2.05 10.00
CA ILE A 99 1.16 3.35 9.37
C ILE A 99 2.16 4.15 10.18
N PHE A 100 3.26 4.57 9.55
CA PHE A 100 4.28 5.40 10.16
C PHE A 100 4.21 6.81 9.59
N ARG A 101 4.23 7.79 10.50
CA ARG A 101 4.39 9.18 10.15
C ARG A 101 5.87 9.50 10.09
N ARG A 102 6.49 9.33 8.90
CA ARG A 102 7.89 9.66 8.71
C ARG A 102 8.14 10.14 7.29
N ASP A 103 9.22 10.91 7.13
CA ASP A 103 9.78 11.19 5.82
C ASP A 103 10.44 9.89 5.34
N ALA A 104 10.15 9.48 4.12
CA ALA A 104 10.70 8.25 3.54
C ALA A 104 12.21 8.29 3.38
N THR A 105 12.81 9.49 3.38
CA THR A 105 14.27 9.68 3.31
C THR A 105 14.94 9.60 4.69
N ASP A 106 14.17 9.56 5.76
CA ASP A 106 14.67 9.47 7.14
C ASP A 106 13.77 8.55 7.96
N LEU A 107 14.03 7.26 7.87
CA LEU A 107 13.26 6.24 8.58
C LEU A 107 13.75 6.01 10.01
N GLY A 108 14.84 6.67 10.41
CA GLY A 108 15.44 6.45 11.71
C GLY A 108 16.16 5.10 11.82
N PRO A 109 16.61 4.76 13.04
CA PRO A 109 17.34 3.50 13.24
C PRO A 109 16.45 2.29 13.01
N LYS A 110 17.04 1.20 12.53
CA LYS A 110 16.35 -0.06 12.37
C LYS A 110 15.94 -0.58 13.76
N GLY A 111 14.65 -0.66 14.02
CA GLY A 111 14.09 -1.19 15.26
C GLY A 111 13.85 -2.70 15.19
N ALA A 112 12.92 -3.18 16.00
CA ALA A 112 12.55 -4.60 16.08
C ALA A 112 11.59 -5.01 14.96
N VAL A 113 11.74 -4.44 13.76
CA VAL A 113 10.90 -4.72 12.60
C VAL A 113 11.52 -5.84 11.79
N GLU A 114 10.71 -6.85 11.44
CA GLU A 114 11.18 -7.92 10.56
C GLU A 114 11.49 -7.38 9.15
N PRO A 115 12.41 -8.00 8.41
CA PRO A 115 12.74 -7.58 7.05
C PRO A 115 11.53 -7.59 6.12
N PHE A 116 11.59 -6.74 5.09
CA PHE A 116 10.57 -6.68 4.05
C PHE A 116 11.02 -7.44 2.80
N ASP A 117 10.06 -8.07 2.13
CA ASP A 117 10.28 -8.84 0.92
C ASP A 117 10.10 -8.00 -0.34
N LEU A 118 9.33 -6.91 -0.23
CA LEU A 118 9.01 -6.00 -1.34
C LEU A 118 8.93 -4.57 -0.81
N VAL A 119 9.50 -3.66 -1.56
CA VAL A 119 9.51 -2.22 -1.23
C VAL A 119 8.92 -1.40 -2.38
#